data_d06a517b2f52befaf499b20191d8eeb3
#
_entry.id   d06a517b2f52befaf499b20191d8eeb3
#
_cell.length_a   1.000
_cell.length_b   1.000
_cell.length_c   1.000
_cell.angle_alpha   90.00
_cell.angle_beta   90.00
_cell.angle_gamma   90.00
#
_symmetry.space_group_name_H-M   'P 1'
#
loop_
_entity.id
_entity.type
_entity.pdbx_description
1 polymer ?
#
loop_
_entity_poly.entity_id
_entity_poly.type
_entity_poly.pdbx_seq_one_letter_code
_entity_poly.pdbx_strand_id
1 'polypeptide(L)'
;FMMIGGTNDAIVPYEMNAAPMPDKVDNSLLVTLDGGSHVGFVTIASTFLRWFDHPDALVCPMLLAGLENGGGSRPETIMTPNPAIGISATVSEPCPSDNFNRAMRPGQQQMLTRLAVYAFLESAFATEPARRQAMQTYLESGLAEENAEVSIRLSAGSN
;
A
#
# COMPACT_ATOMS: atom_id res chain seq x y z
N PHE A 1 -7.31 6.67 -10.91
CA PHE A 1 -6.08 6.30 -10.19
C PHE A 1 -6.42 5.26 -9.11
N MET A 2 -5.59 4.21 -8.95
CA MET A 2 -5.75 3.24 -7.86
C MET A 2 -4.47 3.20 -7.02
N MET A 3 -4.61 3.18 -5.70
CA MET A 3 -3.55 2.93 -4.73
C MET A 3 -3.88 1.68 -3.92
N ILE A 4 -2.88 0.90 -3.56
CA ILE A 4 -3.01 -0.24 -2.65
C ILE A 4 -2.09 0.02 -1.46
N GLY A 5 -2.63 -0.03 -0.26
CA GLY A 5 -1.89 0.20 0.99
C GLY A 5 -2.10 -0.92 2.00
N GLY A 6 -1.06 -1.27 2.73
CA GLY A 6 -1.12 -2.22 3.84
C GLY A 6 -1.12 -1.50 5.19
N THR A 7 -2.01 -1.89 6.10
CA THR A 7 -2.14 -1.20 7.40
C THR A 7 -0.96 -1.47 8.35
N ASN A 8 -0.21 -2.56 8.12
CA ASN A 8 0.99 -2.92 8.88
C ASN A 8 2.28 -2.64 8.09
N ASP A 9 2.25 -1.72 7.11
CA ASP A 9 3.45 -1.31 6.39
C ASP A 9 4.36 -0.48 7.32
N ALA A 10 5.47 -1.09 7.76
CA ALA A 10 6.41 -0.46 8.68
C ALA A 10 7.43 0.45 7.96
N ILE A 11 7.56 0.34 6.64
CA ILE A 11 8.54 1.12 5.85
C ILE A 11 7.88 2.37 5.28
N VAL A 12 6.65 2.24 4.79
CA VAL A 12 5.83 3.36 4.30
C VAL A 12 4.52 3.39 5.09
N PRO A 13 4.49 4.05 6.26
CA PRO A 13 3.35 4.02 7.16
C PRO A 13 2.03 4.41 6.48
N TYR A 14 1.05 3.53 6.60
CA TYR A 14 -0.25 3.62 5.93
C TYR A 14 -0.96 4.95 6.19
N GLU A 15 -1.06 5.36 7.45
CA GLU A 15 -1.82 6.54 7.87
C GLU A 15 -1.30 7.85 7.27
N MET A 16 0.00 7.93 7.01
CA MET A 16 0.63 9.14 6.47
C MET A 16 0.70 9.13 4.94
N ASN A 17 0.68 7.95 4.32
CA ASN A 17 0.96 7.81 2.89
C ASN A 17 -0.27 7.36 2.09
N ALA A 18 -0.89 6.24 2.44
CA ALA A 18 -2.00 5.69 1.68
C ALA A 18 -3.36 6.26 2.12
N ALA A 19 -3.61 6.30 3.42
CA ALA A 19 -4.90 6.71 3.98
C ALA A 19 -5.40 8.08 3.49
N PRO A 20 -4.58 9.13 3.37
CA PRO A 20 -5.05 10.46 2.94
C PRO A 20 -5.23 10.60 1.42
N MET A 21 -4.86 9.61 0.61
CA MET A 21 -4.86 9.74 -0.85
C MET A 21 -6.23 10.01 -1.48
N PRO A 22 -7.34 9.35 -1.06
CA PRO A 22 -8.65 9.65 -1.62
C PRO A 22 -9.16 11.08 -1.37
N ASP A 23 -8.63 11.74 -0.33
CA ASP A 23 -8.98 13.13 -0.02
C ASP A 23 -8.14 14.14 -0.82
N LYS A 24 -7.07 13.69 -1.46
CA LYS A 24 -6.11 14.54 -2.19
C LYS A 24 -6.14 14.35 -3.70
N VAL A 25 -6.62 13.20 -4.15
CA VAL A 25 -6.60 12.85 -5.58
C VAL A 25 -8.02 12.51 -6.04
N ASP A 26 -8.57 13.35 -6.90
CA ASP A 26 -9.88 13.12 -7.51
C ASP A 26 -9.87 11.86 -8.39
N ASN A 27 -11.04 11.21 -8.48
CA ASN A 27 -11.21 9.96 -9.23
C ASN A 27 -10.20 8.88 -8.83
N SER A 28 -9.91 8.81 -7.53
CA SER A 28 -9.02 7.80 -6.97
C SER A 28 -9.79 6.73 -6.18
N LEU A 29 -9.19 5.55 -6.13
CA LEU A 29 -9.64 4.39 -5.38
C LEU A 29 -8.49 3.90 -4.52
N LEU A 30 -8.72 3.75 -3.23
CA LEU A 30 -7.79 3.15 -2.28
C LEU A 30 -8.27 1.76 -1.90
N VAL A 31 -7.45 0.77 -2.18
CA VAL A 31 -7.59 -0.60 -1.69
C VAL A 31 -6.72 -0.74 -0.46
N THR A 32 -7.33 -0.94 0.69
CA THR A 32 -6.62 -1.18 1.95
C THR A 32 -6.57 -2.67 2.23
N LEU A 33 -5.37 -3.18 2.49
CA LEU A 33 -5.15 -4.55 2.94
C LEU A 33 -4.88 -4.53 4.44
N ASP A 34 -5.84 -4.99 5.23
CA ASP A 34 -5.67 -5.05 6.68
C ASP A 34 -4.59 -6.07 7.07
N GLY A 35 -3.62 -5.60 7.86
CA GLY A 35 -2.42 -6.37 8.19
C GLY A 35 -1.39 -6.45 7.07
N GLY A 36 -1.59 -5.84 5.90
CA GLY A 36 -0.62 -5.83 4.81
C GLY A 36 0.69 -5.14 5.23
N SER A 37 1.85 -5.76 4.91
CA SER A 37 3.19 -5.26 5.19
C SER A 37 3.90 -4.81 3.91
N HIS A 38 4.95 -3.98 4.03
CA HIS A 38 5.72 -3.52 2.87
C HIS A 38 6.33 -4.68 2.08
N VAL A 39 7.10 -5.51 2.78
CA VAL A 39 7.79 -6.66 2.17
C VAL A 39 6.82 -7.73 1.68
N GLY A 40 5.60 -7.77 2.23
CA GLY A 40 4.54 -8.67 1.77
C GLY A 40 4.16 -8.50 0.30
N PHE A 41 4.40 -7.33 -0.30
CA PHE A 41 4.19 -7.10 -1.74
C PHE A 41 5.27 -7.73 -2.62
N VAL A 42 6.44 -8.07 -2.05
CA VAL A 42 7.55 -8.64 -2.81
C VAL A 42 7.35 -10.13 -3.04
N THR A 43 7.45 -10.58 -4.30
CA THR A 43 7.12 -11.97 -4.67
C THR A 43 7.93 -13.02 -3.89
N ILE A 44 9.22 -12.76 -3.64
CA ILE A 44 10.09 -13.69 -2.89
C ILE A 44 9.60 -13.90 -1.44
N ALA A 45 8.89 -12.93 -0.87
CA ALA A 45 8.38 -13.01 0.49
C ALA A 45 7.41 -14.19 0.68
N SER A 46 6.60 -14.51 -0.33
CA SER A 46 5.65 -15.64 -0.25
C SER A 46 6.32 -17.00 -0.08
N THR A 47 7.58 -17.14 -0.49
CA THR A 47 8.34 -18.38 -0.41
C THR A 47 9.17 -18.45 0.87
N PHE A 48 9.94 -17.41 1.16
CA PHE A 48 10.94 -17.42 2.23
C PHE A 48 10.44 -16.80 3.54
N LEU A 49 9.54 -15.79 3.46
CA LEU A 49 9.10 -15.03 4.63
C LEU A 49 7.73 -15.47 5.16
N ARG A 50 7.12 -16.49 4.60
CA ARG A 50 5.80 -17.00 5.01
C ARG A 50 5.70 -17.45 6.47
N TRP A 51 6.84 -17.72 7.11
CA TRP A 51 6.94 -18.20 8.48
C TRP A 51 7.11 -17.09 9.51
N PHE A 52 7.38 -15.87 9.05
CA PHE A 52 7.56 -14.72 9.93
C PHE A 52 6.23 -14.04 10.20
N ASP A 53 5.99 -13.67 11.46
CA ASP A 53 4.78 -12.96 11.84
C ASP A 53 4.71 -11.56 11.22
N HIS A 54 5.87 -10.92 10.99
CA HIS A 54 5.96 -9.65 10.30
C HIS A 54 7.20 -9.60 9.40
N PRO A 55 7.01 -9.66 8.06
CA PRO A 55 8.14 -9.68 7.12
C PRO A 55 9.04 -8.45 7.19
N ASP A 56 8.49 -7.25 7.45
CA ASP A 56 9.27 -6.00 7.51
C ASP A 56 10.28 -6.00 8.67
N ALA A 57 10.02 -6.74 9.75
CA ALA A 57 10.94 -6.88 10.88
C ALA A 57 12.33 -7.40 10.48
N LEU A 58 12.42 -8.15 9.38
CA LEU A 58 13.70 -8.64 8.86
C LEU A 58 14.46 -7.59 8.04
N VAL A 59 13.73 -6.70 7.39
CA VAL A 59 14.32 -5.70 6.47
C VAL A 59 14.61 -4.40 7.20
N CYS A 60 13.82 -4.04 8.20
CA CYS A 60 13.98 -2.81 8.96
C CYS A 60 15.38 -2.60 9.54
N PRO A 61 16.05 -3.57 10.21
CA PRO A 61 17.40 -3.38 10.71
C PRO A 61 18.41 -3.08 9.60
N MET A 62 18.26 -3.72 8.44
CA MET A 62 19.14 -3.49 7.29
C MET A 62 18.93 -2.11 6.68
N LEU A 63 17.67 -1.68 6.60
CA LEU A 63 17.30 -0.35 6.09
C LEU A 63 17.87 0.75 7.00
N LEU A 64 17.65 0.64 8.30
CA LEU A 64 18.15 1.61 9.29
C LEU A 64 19.68 1.68 9.28
N ALA A 65 20.36 0.54 9.29
CA ALA A 65 21.82 0.48 9.18
C ALA A 65 22.34 1.10 7.86
N GLY A 66 21.62 0.92 6.75
CA GLY A 66 21.93 1.56 5.48
C GLY A 66 21.79 3.08 5.53
N LEU A 67 20.77 3.59 6.21
CA LEU A 67 20.55 5.03 6.39
C LEU A 67 21.63 5.64 7.31
N GLU A 68 22.07 4.93 8.35
CA GLU A 68 23.11 5.39 9.28
C GLU A 68 24.50 5.39 8.65
N ASN A 69 24.86 4.34 7.91
CA ASN A 69 26.20 4.11 7.38
C ASN A 69 26.42 4.69 5.97
N GLY A 70 25.33 4.98 5.27
CA GLY A 70 25.40 5.27 3.84
C GLY A 70 25.93 6.64 3.45
N GLY A 71 26.33 7.52 4.39
CA GLY A 71 26.84 8.88 4.06
C GLY A 71 25.90 9.67 3.13
N GLY A 72 24.78 9.07 2.77
CA GLY A 72 23.72 9.68 1.98
C GLY A 72 23.04 10.74 2.84
N SER A 73 22.90 11.90 2.29
CA SER A 73 22.11 12.96 2.86
C SER A 73 20.79 12.35 3.34
N ARG A 74 20.45 12.54 4.62
CA ARG A 74 19.15 12.15 5.13
C ARG A 74 18.07 12.65 4.15
N PRO A 75 16.94 11.97 4.00
CA PRO A 75 15.83 12.44 3.14
C PRO A 75 15.48 13.92 3.36
N GLU A 76 15.69 14.43 4.57
CA GLU A 76 15.57 15.84 4.94
C GLU A 76 16.42 16.79 4.09
N THR A 77 17.55 16.32 3.53
CA THR A 77 18.45 17.13 2.71
C THR A 77 18.07 17.08 1.23
N ILE A 78 17.30 16.07 0.81
CA ILE A 78 16.91 15.87 -0.58
C ILE A 78 15.60 16.58 -0.91
N MET A 79 14.69 16.70 0.07
CA MET A 79 13.38 17.33 -0.10
C MET A 79 13.21 18.50 0.87
N THR A 80 13.52 19.71 0.43
CA THR A 80 13.13 20.89 1.19
C THR A 80 11.60 20.94 1.27
N PRO A 81 11.01 21.04 2.48
CA PRO A 81 9.57 21.15 2.62
C PRO A 81 9.02 22.29 1.75
N ASN A 82 8.07 21.97 0.90
CA ASN A 82 7.40 22.93 0.03
C ASN A 82 5.90 22.61 -0.04
N PRO A 83 5.08 23.19 0.86
CA PRO A 83 3.65 22.94 0.90
C PRO A 83 2.93 23.27 -0.41
N ALA A 84 3.46 24.20 -1.22
CA ALA A 84 2.86 24.60 -2.49
C ALA A 84 2.86 23.48 -3.54
N ILE A 85 3.78 22.52 -3.42
CA ILE A 85 3.85 21.34 -4.29
C ILE A 85 3.60 20.03 -3.51
N GLY A 86 3.01 20.12 -2.31
CA GLY A 86 2.61 18.96 -1.51
C GLY A 86 3.75 18.27 -0.75
N ILE A 87 4.95 18.84 -0.70
CA ILE A 87 6.06 18.28 0.08
C ILE A 87 5.89 18.71 1.54
N SER A 88 5.52 17.78 2.40
CA SER A 88 5.33 18.00 3.84
C SER A 88 6.67 18.18 4.56
N ALA A 89 6.66 18.99 5.63
CA ALA A 89 7.78 19.10 6.56
C ALA A 89 7.94 17.86 7.45
N THR A 90 6.86 17.06 7.61
CA THR A 90 6.88 15.84 8.41
C THR A 90 7.19 14.64 7.51
N VAL A 91 8.37 14.08 7.66
CA VAL A 91 8.75 12.80 7.06
C VAL A 91 8.38 11.70 8.05
N SER A 92 7.65 10.69 7.59
CA SER A 92 7.42 9.51 8.42
C SER A 92 8.73 8.75 8.58
N GLU A 93 9.12 8.48 9.81
CA GLU A 93 10.27 7.61 10.05
C GLU A 93 9.93 6.17 9.62
N PRO A 94 10.73 5.55 8.76
CA PRO A 94 10.55 4.14 8.44
C PRO A 94 10.89 3.29 9.68
N CYS A 95 10.19 2.19 9.83
CA CYS A 95 10.45 1.24 10.92
C CYS A 95 10.31 1.85 12.34
N PRO A 96 9.19 2.50 12.68
CA PRO A 96 9.08 3.39 13.84
C PRO A 96 9.04 2.69 15.19
N SER A 97 8.98 1.37 15.27
CA SER A 97 8.86 0.65 16.55
C SER A 97 9.46 -0.75 16.53
N ASP A 98 9.83 -1.22 17.72
CA ASP A 98 10.26 -2.61 17.96
C ASP A 98 9.09 -3.60 18.00
N ASN A 99 7.84 -3.10 18.00
CA ASN A 99 6.64 -3.91 18.10
C ASN A 99 5.92 -4.01 16.75
N PHE A 100 6.27 -5.04 16.00
CA PHE A 100 5.56 -5.38 14.78
C PHE A 100 4.35 -6.25 15.11
N ASN A 101 3.15 -5.72 14.88
CA ASN A 101 1.93 -6.52 14.94
C ASN A 101 1.97 -7.60 13.86
N ARG A 102 1.29 -8.72 14.11
CA ARG A 102 1.22 -9.80 13.13
C ARG A 102 0.67 -9.29 11.81
N ALA A 103 1.44 -9.48 10.74
CA ALA A 103 1.07 -9.07 9.40
C ALA A 103 0.28 -10.16 8.66
N MET A 104 -0.43 -9.73 7.60
CA MET A 104 -1.03 -10.63 6.62
C MET A 104 0.05 -11.52 5.99
N ARG A 105 -0.29 -12.78 5.72
CA ARG A 105 0.64 -13.68 5.04
C ARG A 105 0.97 -13.17 3.64
N PRO A 106 2.25 -13.12 3.23
CA PRO A 106 2.64 -12.57 1.94
C PRO A 106 1.91 -13.18 0.74
N GLY A 107 1.63 -14.48 0.77
CA GLY A 107 0.88 -15.15 -0.31
C GLY A 107 -0.57 -14.64 -0.44
N GLN A 108 -1.25 -14.40 0.67
CA GLN A 108 -2.59 -13.82 0.70
C GLN A 108 -2.55 -12.36 0.22
N GLN A 109 -1.62 -11.57 0.74
CA GLN A 109 -1.43 -10.18 0.32
C GLN A 109 -1.22 -10.05 -1.19
N GLN A 110 -0.35 -10.89 -1.76
CA GLN A 110 -0.08 -10.90 -3.20
C GLN A 110 -1.30 -11.36 -4.02
N MET A 111 -2.08 -12.32 -3.52
CA MET A 111 -3.31 -12.75 -4.18
C MET A 111 -4.30 -11.58 -4.26
N LEU A 112 -4.58 -10.91 -3.13
CA LEU A 112 -5.50 -9.77 -3.06
C LEU A 112 -5.01 -8.61 -3.93
N THR A 113 -3.70 -8.32 -3.89
CA THR A 113 -3.07 -7.31 -4.76
C THR A 113 -3.30 -7.63 -6.24
N ARG A 114 -3.10 -8.88 -6.65
CA ARG A 114 -3.31 -9.29 -8.05
C ARG A 114 -4.77 -9.17 -8.47
N LEU A 115 -5.71 -9.54 -7.60
CA LEU A 115 -7.14 -9.39 -7.87
C LEU A 115 -7.50 -7.91 -8.09
N ALA A 116 -7.04 -7.03 -7.19
CA ALA A 116 -7.29 -5.60 -7.31
C ALA A 116 -6.68 -5.01 -8.60
N VAL A 117 -5.41 -5.31 -8.89
CA VAL A 117 -4.72 -4.83 -10.09
C VAL A 117 -5.38 -5.37 -11.37
N TYR A 118 -5.73 -6.65 -11.39
CA TYR A 118 -6.41 -7.25 -12.54
C TYR A 118 -7.77 -6.58 -12.79
N ALA A 119 -8.60 -6.45 -11.76
CA ALA A 119 -9.91 -5.82 -11.89
C ALA A 119 -9.78 -4.34 -12.32
N PHE A 120 -8.80 -3.61 -11.80
CA PHE A 120 -8.51 -2.23 -12.21
C PHE A 120 -8.12 -2.13 -13.69
N LEU A 121 -7.23 -2.98 -14.16
CA LEU A 121 -6.82 -2.98 -15.57
C LEU A 121 -7.97 -3.39 -16.49
N GLU A 122 -8.75 -4.41 -16.13
CA GLU A 122 -9.93 -4.82 -16.90
C GLU A 122 -11.02 -3.74 -16.92
N SER A 123 -11.26 -3.04 -15.81
CA SER A 123 -12.22 -1.93 -15.77
C SER A 123 -11.83 -0.77 -16.68
N ALA A 124 -10.53 -0.57 -16.90
CA ALA A 124 -10.01 0.49 -17.75
C ALA A 124 -9.86 0.08 -19.24
N PHE A 125 -9.41 -1.15 -19.50
CA PHE A 125 -8.90 -1.55 -20.82
C PHE A 125 -9.66 -2.69 -21.51
N ALA A 126 -10.60 -3.39 -20.82
CA ALA A 126 -11.38 -4.42 -21.49
C ALA A 126 -12.17 -3.84 -22.68
N THR A 127 -12.22 -4.57 -23.78
CA THR A 127 -12.91 -4.14 -25.00
C THR A 127 -14.43 -4.15 -24.83
N GLU A 128 -14.96 -5.10 -24.05
CA GLU A 128 -16.40 -5.27 -23.82
C GLU A 128 -16.90 -4.35 -22.70
N PRO A 129 -17.89 -3.46 -22.97
CA PRO A 129 -18.41 -2.54 -21.96
C PRO A 129 -18.97 -3.26 -20.73
N ALA A 130 -19.67 -4.38 -20.92
CA ALA A 130 -20.21 -5.16 -19.80
C ALA A 130 -19.12 -5.69 -18.87
N ARG A 131 -17.99 -6.09 -19.42
CA ARG A 131 -16.83 -6.55 -18.64
C ARG A 131 -16.19 -5.41 -17.86
N ARG A 132 -16.02 -4.24 -18.50
CA ARG A 132 -15.49 -3.06 -17.80
C ARG A 132 -16.35 -2.72 -16.59
N GLN A 133 -17.67 -2.65 -16.79
CA GLN A 133 -18.62 -2.33 -15.72
C GLN A 133 -18.60 -3.40 -14.61
N ALA A 134 -18.58 -4.67 -14.96
CA ALA A 134 -18.50 -5.76 -13.97
C ALA A 134 -17.22 -5.66 -13.11
N MET A 135 -16.09 -5.36 -13.74
CA MET A 135 -14.81 -5.23 -13.02
C MET A 135 -14.74 -3.95 -12.19
N GLN A 136 -15.37 -2.87 -12.64
CA GLN A 136 -15.52 -1.66 -11.84
C GLN A 136 -16.36 -1.92 -10.58
N THR A 137 -17.52 -2.55 -10.73
CA THR A 137 -18.37 -2.94 -9.57
C THR A 137 -17.61 -3.87 -8.61
N TYR A 138 -16.86 -4.82 -9.15
CA TYR A 138 -16.04 -5.71 -8.33
C TYR A 138 -14.97 -4.95 -7.52
N LEU A 139 -14.31 -3.96 -8.12
CA LEU A 139 -13.37 -3.08 -7.41
C LEU A 139 -14.02 -2.22 -6.35
N GLU A 140 -15.19 -1.68 -6.64
CA GLU A 140 -15.87 -0.72 -5.74
C GLU A 140 -16.49 -1.41 -4.52
N SER A 141 -16.90 -2.67 -4.64
CA SER A 141 -17.52 -3.42 -3.54
C SER A 141 -17.16 -4.89 -3.47
N GLY A 142 -17.23 -5.64 -4.58
CA GLY A 142 -17.15 -7.10 -4.59
C GLY A 142 -15.86 -7.64 -3.96
N LEU A 143 -14.72 -6.99 -4.19
CA LEU A 143 -13.44 -7.41 -3.62
C LEU A 143 -13.46 -7.37 -2.07
N ALA A 144 -14.06 -6.34 -1.50
CA ALA A 144 -14.20 -6.19 -0.05
C ALA A 144 -15.31 -7.11 0.52
N GLU A 145 -16.38 -7.35 -0.22
CA GLU A 145 -17.45 -8.28 0.19
C GLU A 145 -16.96 -9.72 0.27
N GLU A 146 -16.04 -10.12 -0.62
CA GLU A 146 -15.47 -11.46 -0.67
C GLU A 146 -14.28 -11.65 0.30
N ASN A 147 -13.64 -10.59 0.74
CA ASN A 147 -12.41 -10.64 1.53
C ASN A 147 -12.46 -9.67 2.71
N ALA A 148 -12.65 -10.21 3.91
CA ALA A 148 -12.80 -9.41 5.14
C ALA A 148 -11.59 -8.53 5.47
N GLU A 149 -10.41 -8.89 4.95
CA GLU A 149 -9.17 -8.13 5.12
C GLU A 149 -9.00 -7.00 4.11
N VAL A 150 -10.01 -6.78 3.25
CA VAL A 150 -9.99 -5.70 2.24
C VAL A 150 -11.01 -4.65 2.59
N SER A 151 -10.63 -3.39 2.50
CA SER A 151 -11.57 -2.28 2.47
C SER A 151 -11.29 -1.36 1.28
N ILE A 152 -12.35 -0.73 0.78
CA ILE A 152 -12.29 0.14 -0.39
C ILE A 152 -12.76 1.54 0.00
N ARG A 153 -11.99 2.56 -0.41
CA ARG A 153 -12.40 3.94 -0.28
C ARG A 153 -12.24 4.68 -1.61
N LEU A 154 -13.32 5.29 -2.07
CA LEU A 154 -13.35 6.16 -3.23
C LEU A 154 -13.12 7.61 -2.82
N SER A 155 -12.54 8.42 -3.71
CA SER A 155 -12.51 9.87 -3.53
C SER A 155 -13.91 10.47 -3.58
N ALA A 156 -14.13 11.58 -2.87
CA ALA A 156 -15.43 12.22 -2.74
C ALA A 156 -16.03 12.75 -4.07
N GLY A 157 -15.26 12.80 -5.14
CA GLY A 157 -15.68 13.27 -6.47
C GLY A 157 -16.01 12.16 -7.48
N SER A 158 -16.14 10.91 -7.05
CA SER A 158 -16.29 9.73 -7.93
C SER A 158 -17.76 9.40 -8.29
N ASN A 159 -18.64 10.42 -8.41
CA ASN A 159 -20.02 10.26 -8.87
C ASN A 159 -20.17 10.71 -10.33
#